data_d239b14a3c3ea4be4ba5bcefd4c8776f
#
_entry.id   d239b14a3c3ea4be4ba5bcefd4c8776f
#
_cell.length_a   1.000
_cell.length_b   1.000
_cell.length_c   1.000
_cell.angle_alpha   90.00
_cell.angle_beta   90.00
_cell.angle_gamma   90.00
#
_symmetry.space_group_name_H-M   'P 1'
#
loop_
_entity.id
_entity.type
_entity.pdbx_description
1 polymer ?
#
loop_
_entity_poly.entity_id
_entity_poly.type
_entity_poly.pdbx_seq_one_letter_code
_entity_poly.pdbx_strand_id
1 'polypeptide(L)'
;QNTLVKLPVAQLLPMLPLPLPVEASGELVLDVPQYQQGQPWCKALSGNASWQDARLQTPTGTWLDLQSLFGELSCADGTIVLTTDGANLLGLDIKAVINAEQLLVNGTLKPQDSMPREVHQAMQFLGKPDTQGRYRISF
;
A
#
# COMPACT_ATOMS: atom_id res chain seq x y z
N GLN A 1 -15.02 -7.45 -18.77
CA GLN A 1 -15.32 -6.01 -18.71
C GLN A 1 -14.27 -5.27 -17.92
N ASN A 2 -13.79 -4.17 -18.49
CA ASN A 2 -12.85 -3.31 -17.81
C ASN A 2 -13.57 -2.42 -16.81
N THR A 3 -13.06 -2.37 -15.59
CA THR A 3 -13.54 -1.46 -14.57
C THR A 3 -12.38 -0.58 -14.14
N LEU A 4 -12.57 0.72 -14.16
CA LEU A 4 -11.59 1.68 -13.69
C LEU A 4 -12.18 2.44 -12.49
N VAL A 5 -11.51 2.38 -11.36
CA VAL A 5 -11.95 3.03 -10.13
C VAL A 5 -10.87 3.98 -9.67
N LYS A 6 -11.26 5.20 -9.31
CA LYS A 6 -10.35 6.20 -8.75
C LYS A 6 -10.84 6.63 -7.37
N LEU A 7 -9.93 6.56 -6.39
CA LEU A 7 -10.26 6.88 -5.00
C LEU A 7 -9.20 7.84 -4.44
N PRO A 8 -9.62 8.93 -3.78
CA PRO A 8 -8.64 9.80 -3.11
C PRO A 8 -8.03 9.10 -1.91
N VAL A 9 -6.71 9.04 -1.88
CA VAL A 9 -5.99 8.35 -0.81
C VAL A 9 -6.24 9.01 0.55
N ALA A 10 -6.40 10.33 0.57
CA ALA A 10 -6.66 11.05 1.83
C ALA A 10 -7.93 10.57 2.52
N GLN A 11 -8.90 10.06 1.78
CA GLN A 11 -10.15 9.54 2.35
C GLN A 11 -10.02 8.09 2.82
N LEU A 12 -9.06 7.35 2.27
CA LEU A 12 -8.86 5.95 2.62
C LEU A 12 -7.97 5.78 3.84
N LEU A 13 -7.01 6.68 4.02
CA LEU A 13 -6.00 6.53 5.05
C LEU A 13 -6.57 6.45 6.48
N PRO A 14 -7.57 7.26 6.87
CA PRO A 14 -8.12 7.16 8.22
C PRO A 14 -8.79 5.83 8.53
N MET A 15 -9.09 5.04 7.50
CA MET A 15 -9.72 3.72 7.68
C MET A 15 -8.70 2.63 8.00
N LEU A 16 -7.39 2.93 7.94
CA LEU A 16 -6.33 1.97 8.15
C LEU A 16 -5.72 2.15 9.55
N PRO A 17 -5.47 1.04 10.28
CA PRO A 17 -4.83 1.11 11.60
C PRO A 17 -3.31 1.21 11.45
N LEU A 18 -2.82 2.36 10.97
CA LEU A 18 -1.40 2.55 10.69
C LEU A 18 -0.58 2.69 11.97
N PRO A 19 0.65 2.14 11.98
CA PRO A 19 1.50 2.19 13.18
C PRO A 19 2.16 3.54 13.41
N LEU A 20 2.00 4.51 12.50
CA LEU A 20 2.57 5.84 12.67
C LEU A 20 1.63 6.93 12.17
N PRO A 21 1.74 8.15 12.73
CA PRO A 21 0.86 9.26 12.34
C PRO A 21 1.34 9.87 11.02
N VAL A 22 0.69 9.53 9.93
CA VAL A 22 1.01 10.09 8.61
C VAL A 22 -0.26 10.58 7.93
N GLU A 23 -0.10 11.55 7.04
CA GLU A 23 -1.15 11.96 6.13
C GLU A 23 -0.69 11.66 4.71
N ALA A 24 -1.64 11.46 3.82
CA ALA A 24 -1.35 11.09 2.44
C ALA A 24 -2.27 11.82 1.49
N SER A 25 -1.79 12.04 0.26
CA SER A 25 -2.60 12.59 -0.83
C SER A 25 -2.33 11.84 -2.12
N GLY A 26 -3.03 12.21 -3.17
CA GLY A 26 -2.96 11.53 -4.45
C GLY A 26 -4.18 10.65 -4.67
N GLU A 27 -4.15 9.87 -5.74
CA GLU A 27 -5.26 9.02 -6.12
C GLU A 27 -4.85 7.57 -6.22
N LEU A 28 -5.68 6.70 -5.67
CA LEU A 28 -5.55 5.26 -5.91
C LEU A 28 -6.40 4.93 -7.14
N VAL A 29 -5.76 4.38 -8.16
CA VAL A 29 -6.41 4.00 -9.41
C VAL A 29 -6.39 2.48 -9.52
N LEU A 30 -7.56 1.89 -9.64
CA LEU A 30 -7.70 0.45 -9.82
C LEU A 30 -8.19 0.18 -11.23
N ASP A 31 -7.43 -0.62 -11.98
CA ASP A 31 -7.78 -1.06 -13.33
C ASP A 31 -8.02 -2.55 -13.27
N VAL A 32 -9.29 -2.94 -13.44
CA VAL A 32 -9.71 -4.33 -13.26
C VAL A 32 -10.33 -4.84 -14.59
N PRO A 33 -9.50 -5.41 -15.47
CA PRO A 33 -10.02 -5.96 -16.72
C PRO A 33 -10.85 -7.23 -16.53
N GLN A 34 -10.64 -7.97 -15.46
CA GLN A 34 -11.38 -9.21 -15.19
C GLN A 34 -11.85 -9.28 -13.75
N TYR A 35 -13.14 -9.52 -13.56
CA TYR A 35 -13.72 -9.73 -12.25
C TYR A 35 -14.90 -10.66 -12.35
N GLN A 36 -14.93 -11.68 -11.50
CA GLN A 36 -16.06 -12.58 -11.31
C GLN A 36 -16.49 -12.55 -9.86
N GLN A 37 -17.78 -12.33 -9.65
CA GLN A 37 -18.34 -12.33 -8.30
C GLN A 37 -18.21 -13.71 -7.65
N GLY A 38 -17.99 -13.70 -6.34
CA GLY A 38 -17.92 -14.90 -5.54
C GLY A 38 -17.97 -14.56 -4.06
N GLN A 39 -17.93 -15.57 -3.22
CA GLN A 39 -18.02 -15.39 -1.78
C GLN A 39 -16.63 -15.47 -1.15
N PRO A 40 -16.29 -14.54 -0.26
CA PRO A 40 -17.06 -13.35 0.14
C PRO A 40 -16.98 -12.18 -0.84
N TRP A 41 -15.90 -12.07 -1.66
CA TRP A 41 -15.68 -10.92 -2.52
C TRP A 41 -15.57 -11.26 -4.00
N CYS A 42 -14.90 -12.39 -4.30
CA CYS A 42 -14.57 -12.68 -5.69
C CYS A 42 -14.40 -14.17 -5.90
N LYS A 43 -14.66 -14.61 -7.12
CA LYS A 43 -14.29 -15.94 -7.59
C LYS A 43 -13.01 -15.85 -8.40
N ALA A 44 -12.88 -14.79 -9.17
CA ALA A 44 -11.69 -14.48 -9.96
C ALA A 44 -11.52 -12.98 -10.05
N LEU A 45 -10.29 -12.53 -10.07
CA LEU A 45 -9.96 -11.11 -10.16
C LEU A 45 -8.55 -10.98 -10.72
N SER A 46 -8.41 -10.13 -11.71
CA SER A 46 -7.11 -9.76 -12.27
C SER A 46 -7.11 -8.27 -12.51
N GLY A 47 -6.10 -7.57 -12.04
CA GLY A 47 -6.03 -6.15 -12.24
C GLY A 47 -4.76 -5.56 -11.67
N ASN A 48 -4.67 -4.24 -11.79
CA ASN A 48 -3.55 -3.45 -11.31
C ASN A 48 -4.04 -2.31 -10.44
N ALA A 49 -3.24 -1.95 -9.47
CA ALA A 49 -3.47 -0.79 -8.63
C ALA A 49 -2.29 0.15 -8.79
N SER A 50 -2.56 1.45 -8.78
CA SER A 50 -1.51 2.45 -8.74
C SER A 50 -1.92 3.58 -7.83
N TRP A 51 -0.96 4.06 -7.04
CA TRP A 51 -1.12 5.27 -6.25
C TRP A 51 -0.40 6.36 -7.02
N GLN A 52 -1.17 7.24 -7.65
CA GLN A 52 -0.65 8.28 -8.52
C GLN A 52 -0.56 9.58 -7.77
N ASP A 53 0.45 10.39 -8.12
CA ASP A 53 0.76 11.64 -7.42
C ASP A 53 0.89 11.39 -5.92
N ALA A 54 1.60 10.33 -5.59
CA ALA A 54 1.70 9.83 -4.21
C ALA A 54 2.52 10.79 -3.36
N ARG A 55 1.92 11.24 -2.26
CA ARG A 55 2.58 12.11 -1.29
C ARG A 55 2.23 11.66 0.11
N LEU A 56 3.24 11.67 0.97
CA LEU A 56 3.08 11.40 2.39
C LEU A 56 3.62 12.57 3.19
N GLN A 57 2.91 12.92 4.26
CA GLN A 57 3.40 13.88 5.22
C GLN A 57 4.04 13.14 6.38
N THR A 58 5.29 13.49 6.69
CA THR A 58 5.99 12.90 7.82
C THR A 58 5.41 13.41 9.13
N PRO A 59 5.70 12.75 10.28
CA PRO A 59 5.24 13.24 11.58
C PRO A 59 5.73 14.66 11.90
N THR A 60 6.79 15.13 11.26
CA THR A 60 7.32 16.50 11.45
C THR A 60 6.67 17.51 10.52
N GLY A 61 5.74 17.08 9.65
CA GLY A 61 5.00 17.98 8.78
C GLY A 61 5.54 18.15 7.37
N THR A 62 6.60 17.44 7.02
CA THR A 62 7.21 17.55 5.68
C THR A 62 6.48 16.64 4.69
N TRP A 63 6.11 17.18 3.54
CA TRP A 63 5.50 16.41 2.46
C TRP A 63 6.57 15.78 1.58
N LEU A 64 6.41 14.50 1.29
CA LEU A 64 7.31 13.72 0.45
C LEU A 64 6.62 13.36 -0.85
N ASP A 65 7.32 13.55 -1.96
CA ASP A 65 6.83 13.14 -3.28
C ASP A 65 7.34 11.72 -3.55
N LEU A 66 6.43 10.77 -3.59
CA LEU A 66 6.77 9.37 -3.83
C LEU A 66 6.58 8.97 -5.29
N GLN A 67 6.18 9.92 -6.13
CA GLN A 67 5.88 9.69 -7.55
C GLN A 67 4.67 8.75 -7.68
N SER A 68 4.89 7.52 -8.14
CA SER A 68 3.80 6.55 -8.26
C SER A 68 4.24 5.21 -7.70
N LEU A 69 3.31 4.53 -7.03
CA LEU A 69 3.53 3.17 -6.55
C LEU A 69 2.55 2.24 -7.26
N PHE A 70 3.01 1.05 -7.58
CA PHE A 70 2.23 0.09 -8.37
C PHE A 70 2.08 -1.23 -7.63
N GLY A 71 0.93 -1.86 -7.84
CA GLY A 71 0.65 -3.17 -7.27
C GLY A 71 -0.23 -3.98 -8.19
N GLU A 72 -0.41 -5.24 -7.84
CA GLU A 72 -1.24 -6.17 -8.58
C GLU A 72 -2.41 -6.63 -7.72
N LEU A 73 -3.56 -6.80 -8.36
CA LEU A 73 -4.76 -7.31 -7.74
C LEU A 73 -5.05 -8.72 -8.21
N SER A 74 -5.41 -9.58 -7.28
CA SER A 74 -5.79 -10.95 -7.59
C SER A 74 -6.86 -11.44 -6.62
N CYS A 75 -7.38 -12.63 -6.87
CA CYS A 75 -8.35 -13.28 -6.00
C CYS A 75 -7.79 -14.60 -5.51
N ALA A 76 -7.82 -14.80 -4.19
CA ALA A 76 -7.38 -16.04 -3.59
C ALA A 76 -8.42 -16.49 -2.55
N ASP A 77 -9.02 -17.64 -2.77
CA ASP A 77 -10.01 -18.22 -1.86
C ASP A 77 -11.14 -17.25 -1.49
N GLY A 78 -11.62 -16.51 -2.48
CA GLY A 78 -12.70 -15.55 -2.29
C GLY A 78 -12.27 -14.20 -1.75
N THR A 79 -10.99 -13.99 -1.46
CA THR A 79 -10.48 -12.75 -0.91
C THR A 79 -9.73 -11.94 -1.98
N ILE A 80 -9.79 -10.63 -1.82
CA ILE A 80 -9.05 -9.72 -2.71
C ILE A 80 -7.64 -9.55 -2.16
N VAL A 81 -6.64 -9.77 -3.01
CA VAL A 81 -5.23 -9.69 -2.64
C VAL A 81 -4.56 -8.59 -3.45
N LEU A 82 -3.89 -7.68 -2.75
CA LEU A 82 -3.06 -6.64 -3.36
C LEU A 82 -1.61 -6.89 -2.98
N THR A 83 -0.72 -6.93 -3.97
CA THR A 83 0.71 -7.11 -3.73
C THR A 83 1.51 -6.00 -4.38
N THR A 84 2.60 -5.60 -3.73
CA THR A 84 3.63 -4.73 -4.31
C THR A 84 4.97 -5.47 -4.24
N ASP A 85 5.92 -5.06 -5.09
CA ASP A 85 7.19 -5.80 -5.22
C ASP A 85 8.42 -5.07 -4.69
N GLY A 86 8.21 -3.95 -4.00
CA GLY A 86 9.32 -3.17 -3.46
C GLY A 86 10.02 -2.25 -4.45
N ALA A 87 9.62 -2.25 -5.71
CA ALA A 87 10.23 -1.40 -6.75
C ALA A 87 9.63 0.02 -6.71
N ASN A 88 9.78 0.69 -5.58
CA ASN A 88 9.29 2.05 -5.36
C ASN A 88 10.19 2.77 -4.37
N LEU A 89 9.96 4.07 -4.19
CA LEU A 89 10.86 4.89 -3.35
C LEU A 89 10.86 4.48 -1.88
N LEU A 90 9.78 3.90 -1.39
CA LEU A 90 9.70 3.43 -0.01
C LEU A 90 10.19 2.00 0.16
N GLY A 91 10.49 1.31 -0.95
CA GLY A 91 10.77 -0.11 -0.88
C GLY A 91 9.60 -0.89 -0.30
N LEU A 92 8.38 -0.44 -0.58
CA LEU A 92 7.17 -1.03 -0.03
C LEU A 92 6.87 -2.35 -0.73
N ASP A 93 7.06 -3.45 0.00
CA ASP A 93 6.87 -4.80 -0.49
C ASP A 93 5.87 -5.46 0.43
N ILE A 94 4.59 -5.43 0.05
CA ILE A 94 3.51 -5.88 0.92
C ILE A 94 2.56 -6.84 0.22
N LYS A 95 1.84 -7.58 1.05
CA LYS A 95 0.68 -8.36 0.65
C LYS A 95 -0.48 -7.93 1.54
N ALA A 96 -1.50 -7.35 0.94
CA ALA A 96 -2.71 -6.95 1.64
C ALA A 96 -3.83 -7.91 1.24
N VAL A 97 -4.53 -8.46 2.23
CA VAL A 97 -5.63 -9.40 2.00
C VAL A 97 -6.90 -8.79 2.58
N ILE A 98 -7.90 -8.63 1.72
CA ILE A 98 -9.20 -8.10 2.11
C ILE A 98 -10.19 -9.27 2.15
N ASN A 99 -10.52 -9.71 3.36
CA ASN A 99 -11.53 -10.74 3.52
C ASN A 99 -12.87 -10.12 3.97
N ALA A 100 -13.84 -10.94 4.33
CA ALA A 100 -15.20 -10.44 4.62
C ALA A 100 -15.25 -9.52 5.84
N GLU A 101 -14.31 -9.64 6.76
CA GLU A 101 -14.39 -8.98 8.05
C GLU A 101 -13.26 -8.03 8.33
N GLN A 102 -12.12 -8.19 7.67
CA GLN A 102 -10.94 -7.41 8.02
C GLN A 102 -9.96 -7.27 6.86
N LEU A 103 -9.09 -6.30 7.01
CA LEU A 103 -7.95 -6.09 6.14
C LEU A 103 -6.69 -6.51 6.88
N LEU A 104 -5.92 -7.39 6.26
CA LEU A 104 -4.64 -7.84 6.82
C LEU A 104 -3.52 -7.39 5.89
N VAL A 105 -2.54 -6.69 6.43
CA VAL A 105 -1.39 -6.21 5.67
C VAL A 105 -0.12 -6.74 6.29
N ASN A 106 0.72 -7.36 5.48
CA ASN A 106 2.03 -7.86 5.90
C ASN A 106 3.06 -7.53 4.84
N GLY A 107 4.25 -7.16 5.30
CA GLY A 107 5.33 -6.88 4.37
C GLY A 107 6.44 -6.09 5.02
N THR A 108 7.21 -5.42 4.17
CA THR A 108 8.39 -4.67 4.61
C THR A 108 8.48 -3.34 3.89
N LEU A 109 9.20 -2.42 4.54
CA LEU A 109 9.60 -1.13 3.98
C LEU A 109 11.10 -1.03 4.03
N LYS A 110 11.69 -0.57 2.92
CA LYS A 110 13.10 -0.21 2.88
C LYS A 110 13.25 1.03 2.03
N PRO A 111 13.07 2.22 2.61
CA PRO A 111 13.19 3.46 1.84
C PRO A 111 14.53 3.54 1.14
N GLN A 112 14.53 4.03 -0.10
CA GLN A 112 15.77 4.21 -0.86
C GLN A 112 16.65 5.24 -0.17
N ASP A 113 17.97 5.11 -0.36
CA ASP A 113 18.94 6.02 0.25
C ASP A 113 18.73 7.47 -0.17
N SER A 114 18.15 7.68 -1.36
CA SER A 114 17.85 9.00 -1.87
C SER A 114 16.72 9.70 -1.13
N MET A 115 15.94 8.97 -0.33
CA MET A 115 14.86 9.57 0.43
C MET A 115 15.41 10.46 1.55
N PRO A 116 14.68 11.53 1.92
CA PRO A 116 15.13 12.43 2.98
C PRO A 116 15.38 11.73 4.30
N ARG A 117 16.28 12.32 5.09
CA ARG A 117 16.62 11.78 6.42
C ARG A 117 15.39 11.54 7.28
N GLU A 118 14.38 12.40 7.17
CA GLU A 118 13.16 12.28 7.95
C GLU A 118 12.42 10.96 7.71
N VAL A 119 12.49 10.43 6.49
CA VAL A 119 11.89 9.15 6.17
C VAL A 119 12.61 8.03 6.92
N HIS A 120 13.93 8.05 6.91
CA HIS A 120 14.71 7.03 7.61
C HIS A 120 14.51 7.13 9.13
N GLN A 121 14.35 8.33 9.65
CA GLN A 121 14.06 8.53 11.07
C GLN A 121 12.66 8.02 11.43
N ALA A 122 11.68 8.22 10.55
CA ALA A 122 10.32 7.76 10.78
C ALA A 122 10.23 6.23 10.85
N MET A 123 11.16 5.53 10.21
CA MET A 123 11.16 4.06 10.27
C MET A 123 11.35 3.52 11.68
N GLN A 124 11.89 4.31 12.59
CA GLN A 124 12.06 3.90 13.99
C GLN A 124 10.73 3.59 14.67
N PHE A 125 9.62 4.17 14.19
CA PHE A 125 8.29 3.85 14.70
C PHE A 125 7.90 2.40 14.42
N LEU A 126 8.55 1.76 13.46
CA LEU A 126 8.27 0.38 13.07
C LEU A 126 9.15 -0.64 13.80
N GLY A 127 10.06 -0.16 14.66
CA GLY A 127 10.97 -1.03 15.39
C GLY A 127 12.33 -1.13 14.73
N LYS A 128 13.00 -2.26 14.89
CA LYS A 128 14.34 -2.46 14.35
C LYS A 128 14.27 -3.09 12.96
N PRO A 129 15.19 -2.72 12.05
CA PRO A 129 15.25 -3.36 10.73
C PRO A 129 15.78 -4.80 10.86
N ASP A 130 15.48 -5.61 9.83
CA ASP A 130 16.04 -6.95 9.73
C ASP A 130 17.50 -6.89 9.25
N THR A 131 18.10 -8.06 9.01
CA THR A 131 19.51 -8.14 8.58
C THR A 131 19.76 -7.50 7.22
N GLN A 132 18.71 -7.26 6.43
CA GLN A 132 18.80 -6.63 5.12
C GLN A 132 18.38 -5.17 5.15
N GLY A 133 18.12 -4.62 6.34
CA GLY A 133 17.73 -3.23 6.49
C GLY A 133 16.26 -2.94 6.23
N ARG A 134 15.42 -3.97 6.19
CA ARG A 134 13.99 -3.81 5.94
C ARG A 134 13.22 -3.74 7.25
N TYR A 135 12.24 -2.86 7.28
CA TYR A 135 11.36 -2.69 8.44
C TYR A 135 10.05 -3.41 8.22
N ARG A 136 9.63 -4.21 9.18
CA ARG A 136 8.42 -5.02 9.05
C ARG A 136 7.16 -4.21 9.33
N ILE A 137 6.13 -4.44 8.49
CA ILE A 137 4.79 -3.90 8.69
C ILE A 137 3.82 -5.06 8.84
N SER A 138 2.94 -4.97 9.85
CA SER A 138 1.88 -5.96 10.02
C SER A 138 0.70 -5.32 10.76
N PHE A 139 -0.45 -5.33 10.11
CA PHE A 139 -1.70 -4.86 10.75
C PHE A 139 -2.94 -5.41 10.08
#